data_08e4a71a0d15297ce52f6e695672edf8
#
_entry.id   08e4a71a0d15297ce52f6e695672edf8
#
_cell.length_a   1.000
_cell.length_b   1.000
_cell.length_c   1.000
_cell.angle_alpha   90.00
_cell.angle_beta   90.00
_cell.angle_gamma   90.00
#
_symmetry.space_group_name_H-M   'P 1'
#
loop_
_entity.id
_entity.type
_entity.pdbx_description
1 polymer ?
#
loop_
_entity_poly.entity_id
_entity_poly.type
_entity_poly.pdbx_seq_one_letter_code
_entity_poly.pdbx_strand_id
1 'polypeptide(L)'
;YKGYKYTSSRINTNGLIDFDYPSEITICFKVPRGIGFWPAFWLMPSDDIKWPKGGEIDILENRGRITNISSSALHFGEKYNKKSTLVGEVLISRDSNFQDKFHSITLKWEKNKLSFFLDTNKEPYFSVDKSHPEFQKYDYPFNRKYYMILNVAVGGKYDDYWVDGDAFCTDALCSNKPDPDDHRFLIDWIEYRKL
;
A
#
# COMPACT_ATOMS: atom_id res chain seq x y z
N TYR A 1 17.69 18.31 0.81
CA TYR A 1 18.23 17.75 -0.42
C TYR A 1 17.46 18.31 -1.63
N LYS A 2 18.17 18.89 -2.62
CA LYS A 2 17.57 19.47 -3.85
C LYS A 2 16.38 20.43 -3.60
N GLY A 3 16.37 21.20 -2.50
CA GLY A 3 15.30 22.13 -2.13
C GLY A 3 14.06 21.51 -1.49
N TYR A 4 14.00 20.20 -1.32
CA TYR A 4 12.93 19.53 -0.59
C TYR A 4 13.20 19.56 0.91
N LYS A 5 12.14 19.81 1.70
CA LYS A 5 12.21 19.84 3.17
C LYS A 5 12.41 18.44 3.76
N TYR A 6 11.84 17.42 3.12
CA TYR A 6 11.88 16.04 3.58
C TYR A 6 12.47 15.13 2.50
N THR A 7 13.10 14.03 2.94
CA THR A 7 13.56 12.94 2.08
C THR A 7 13.02 11.62 2.63
N SER A 8 12.79 10.66 1.75
CA SER A 8 12.33 9.32 2.11
C SER A 8 12.81 8.30 1.08
N SER A 9 12.42 7.05 1.26
CA SER A 9 12.85 5.95 0.41
C SER A 9 11.69 5.34 -0.38
N ARG A 10 11.98 4.93 -1.59
CA ARG A 10 11.14 4.09 -2.44
C ARG A 10 12.02 3.04 -3.09
N ILE A 11 11.67 1.78 -2.90
CA ILE A 11 12.34 0.62 -3.53
C ILE A 11 11.33 -0.17 -4.35
N ASN A 12 11.78 -0.89 -5.36
CA ASN A 12 10.90 -1.68 -6.22
C ASN A 12 11.64 -2.86 -6.88
N THR A 13 10.87 -3.78 -7.46
CA THR A 13 11.37 -4.95 -8.18
C THR A 13 11.29 -4.82 -9.71
N ASN A 14 11.02 -3.61 -10.23
CA ASN A 14 10.86 -3.37 -11.66
C ASN A 14 12.12 -3.81 -12.44
N GLY A 15 11.91 -4.63 -13.47
CA GLY A 15 12.99 -5.20 -14.27
C GLY A 15 13.81 -6.31 -13.58
N LEU A 16 13.45 -6.72 -12.36
CA LEU A 16 14.11 -7.76 -11.58
C LEU A 16 13.21 -8.97 -11.35
N ILE A 17 12.01 -8.74 -10.81
CA ILE A 17 11.06 -9.80 -10.46
C ILE A 17 9.65 -9.34 -10.81
N ASP A 18 8.92 -10.20 -11.52
CA ASP A 18 7.51 -10.03 -11.83
C ASP A 18 6.65 -10.98 -10.99
N PHE A 19 5.47 -10.51 -10.65
CA PHE A 19 4.42 -11.24 -9.93
C PHE A 19 3.18 -11.33 -10.80
N ASP A 20 2.47 -12.44 -10.73
CA ASP A 20 1.24 -12.65 -11.50
C ASP A 20 0.24 -13.55 -10.75
N TYR A 21 -0.99 -13.61 -11.27
CA TYR A 21 -2.05 -14.49 -10.76
C TYR A 21 -1.97 -15.90 -11.40
N PRO A 22 -2.60 -16.94 -10.81
CA PRO A 22 -3.19 -16.96 -9.49
C PRO A 22 -2.11 -17.05 -8.41
N SER A 23 -2.22 -16.21 -7.39
CA SER A 23 -1.21 -16.14 -6.32
C SER A 23 -1.76 -15.51 -5.04
N GLU A 24 -1.00 -15.66 -3.97
CA GLU A 24 -1.13 -14.87 -2.75
C GLU A 24 0.16 -14.09 -2.52
N ILE A 25 0.00 -12.83 -2.13
CA ILE A 25 1.09 -11.93 -1.75
C ILE A 25 0.78 -11.42 -0.34
N THR A 26 1.65 -11.74 0.60
CA THR A 26 1.49 -11.33 2.00
C THR A 26 2.67 -10.46 2.41
N ILE A 27 2.39 -9.36 3.11
CA ILE A 27 3.39 -8.55 3.79
C ILE A 27 3.14 -8.57 5.30
N CYS A 28 4.17 -8.85 6.10
CA CYS A 28 4.18 -8.67 7.53
C CYS A 28 4.91 -7.36 7.87
N PHE A 29 4.23 -6.44 8.54
CA PHE A 29 4.68 -5.06 8.66
C PHE A 29 4.29 -4.40 9.97
N LYS A 30 5.03 -3.32 10.31
CA LYS A 30 4.67 -2.32 11.33
C LYS A 30 4.89 -0.93 10.71
N VAL A 31 3.89 -0.05 10.77
CA VAL A 31 3.95 1.25 10.11
C VAL A 31 4.55 2.34 11.00
N PRO A 32 5.14 3.40 10.43
CA PRO A 32 5.66 4.52 11.21
C PRO A 32 4.53 5.33 11.86
N ARG A 33 4.85 5.98 12.98
CA ARG A 33 3.97 6.84 13.77
C ARG A 33 4.25 8.31 13.47
N GLY A 34 3.18 9.09 13.27
CA GLY A 34 3.26 10.54 13.16
C GLY A 34 2.56 11.11 11.92
N ILE A 35 2.11 12.36 12.06
CA ILE A 35 1.38 13.08 11.00
C ILE A 35 2.30 13.35 9.82
N GLY A 36 1.92 12.87 8.65
CA GLY A 36 2.66 13.04 7.40
C GLY A 36 3.31 11.77 6.88
N PHE A 37 3.45 10.71 7.68
CA PHE A 37 3.90 9.43 7.17
C PHE A 37 2.79 8.74 6.37
N TRP A 38 3.15 8.32 5.16
CA TRP A 38 2.32 7.54 4.26
C TRP A 38 3.11 6.33 3.76
N PRO A 39 3.18 5.25 4.55
CA PRO A 39 3.76 3.99 4.11
C PRO A 39 2.82 3.31 3.13
N ALA A 40 3.39 2.66 2.11
CA ALA A 40 2.67 1.90 1.11
C ALA A 40 3.44 0.67 0.62
N PHE A 41 2.69 -0.42 0.38
CA PHE A 41 3.12 -1.60 -0.35
C PHE A 41 2.12 -1.84 -1.48
N TRP A 42 2.56 -1.75 -2.72
CA TRP A 42 1.71 -1.69 -3.88
C TRP A 42 2.35 -2.29 -5.13
N LEU A 43 1.54 -2.51 -6.15
CA LEU A 43 1.93 -3.17 -7.38
C LEU A 43 1.61 -2.29 -8.58
N MET A 44 2.55 -2.25 -9.55
CA MET A 44 2.39 -1.60 -10.84
C MET A 44 2.62 -2.59 -11.98
N PRO A 45 1.96 -2.41 -13.16
CA PRO A 45 2.19 -3.26 -14.32
C PRO A 45 3.65 -3.30 -14.72
N SER A 46 4.14 -4.50 -15.07
CA SER A 46 5.52 -4.69 -15.56
C SER A 46 5.69 -4.32 -17.03
N ASP A 47 4.60 -4.18 -17.78
CA ASP A 47 4.61 -3.70 -19.16
C ASP A 47 4.53 -2.16 -19.24
N ASP A 48 4.88 -1.57 -20.39
CA ASP A 48 4.94 -0.11 -20.61
C ASP A 48 3.55 0.54 -20.74
N ILE A 49 2.51 -0.06 -20.17
CA ILE A 49 1.18 0.51 -20.23
C ILE A 49 1.06 1.74 -19.32
N LYS A 50 0.56 2.83 -19.88
CA LYS A 50 0.42 4.09 -19.13
C LYS A 50 -0.63 3.99 -18.03
N TRP A 51 -0.29 4.48 -16.86
CA TRP A 51 -1.22 4.65 -15.75
C TRP A 51 -2.41 5.57 -16.12
N PRO A 52 -3.64 5.24 -15.70
CA PRO A 52 -4.07 4.10 -14.89
C PRO A 52 -4.58 2.91 -15.71
N LYS A 53 -4.33 2.88 -17.02
CA LYS A 53 -4.87 1.86 -17.93
C LYS A 53 -4.38 0.44 -17.61
N GLY A 54 -3.17 0.32 -17.09
CA GLY A 54 -2.61 -0.96 -16.67
C GLY A 54 -3.11 -1.44 -15.30
N GLY A 55 -3.77 -0.58 -14.56
CA GLY A 55 -4.15 -0.82 -13.17
C GLY A 55 -3.00 -0.52 -12.18
N GLU A 56 -3.38 -0.35 -10.92
CA GLU A 56 -2.50 -0.23 -9.74
C GLU A 56 -3.21 -0.97 -8.61
N ILE A 57 -2.47 -1.78 -7.87
CA ILE A 57 -3.00 -2.56 -6.75
C ILE A 57 -2.24 -2.12 -5.49
N ASP A 58 -2.91 -1.37 -4.63
CA ASP A 58 -2.37 -0.97 -3.34
C ASP A 58 -2.77 -2.01 -2.30
N ILE A 59 -1.79 -2.84 -1.89
CA ILE A 59 -2.04 -3.90 -0.90
C ILE A 59 -2.14 -3.30 0.49
N LEU A 60 -1.29 -2.31 0.78
CA LEU A 60 -1.23 -1.60 2.04
C LEU A 60 -1.02 -0.11 1.81
N GLU A 61 -1.89 0.68 2.38
CA GLU A 61 -1.67 2.11 2.60
C GLU A 61 -2.11 2.48 4.01
N ASN A 62 -1.33 3.32 4.69
CA ASN A 62 -1.65 3.79 6.03
C ASN A 62 -1.35 5.29 6.16
N ARG A 63 -2.12 5.97 7.02
CA ARG A 63 -1.89 7.36 7.42
C ARG A 63 -1.27 7.37 8.80
N GLY A 64 -0.08 7.92 8.94
CA GLY A 64 0.64 7.92 10.22
C GLY A 64 -0.11 8.59 11.39
N ARG A 65 -1.08 9.45 11.12
CA ARG A 65 -1.98 10.04 12.13
C ARG A 65 -3.22 9.20 12.47
N ILE A 66 -3.59 8.24 11.60
CA ILE A 66 -4.74 7.35 11.82
C ILE A 66 -4.20 5.96 12.12
N THR A 67 -4.10 5.66 13.40
CA THR A 67 -3.28 4.55 13.89
C THR A 67 -3.93 3.18 13.76
N ASN A 68 -5.26 3.12 13.68
CA ASN A 68 -6.03 1.88 13.73
C ASN A 68 -6.79 1.55 12.43
N ILE A 69 -6.54 2.30 11.36
CA ILE A 69 -7.12 2.06 10.03
C ILE A 69 -5.98 1.87 9.03
N SER A 70 -6.08 0.81 8.23
CA SER A 70 -5.29 0.61 7.02
C SER A 70 -6.22 0.43 5.83
N SER A 71 -5.75 0.72 4.62
CA SER A 71 -6.54 0.58 3.41
C SER A 71 -5.80 -0.23 2.33
N SER A 72 -6.61 -0.83 1.45
CA SER A 72 -6.19 -1.34 0.16
C SER A 72 -6.99 -0.65 -0.93
N ALA A 73 -6.37 -0.46 -2.10
CA ALA A 73 -7.03 0.22 -3.20
C ALA A 73 -6.73 -0.42 -4.55
N LEU A 74 -7.63 -0.18 -5.50
CA LEU A 74 -7.49 -0.54 -6.90
C LEU A 74 -7.71 0.72 -7.74
N HIS A 75 -6.71 1.13 -8.51
CA HIS A 75 -6.83 2.25 -9.44
C HIS A 75 -6.78 1.75 -10.87
N PHE A 76 -7.73 2.18 -11.71
CA PHE A 76 -7.81 1.77 -13.11
C PHE A 76 -8.61 2.77 -13.95
N GLY A 77 -8.48 2.70 -15.27
CA GLY A 77 -9.20 3.59 -16.17
C GLY A 77 -8.46 3.84 -17.47
N GLU A 78 -8.94 4.80 -18.27
CA GLU A 78 -8.32 5.16 -19.54
C GLU A 78 -7.13 6.11 -19.38
N LYS A 79 -7.28 7.13 -18.52
CA LYS A 79 -6.29 8.19 -18.25
C LYS A 79 -6.59 8.90 -16.94
N TYR A 80 -5.67 9.75 -16.48
CA TYR A 80 -5.71 10.42 -15.17
C TYR A 80 -7.08 11.01 -14.78
N ASN A 81 -7.75 11.70 -15.69
CA ASN A 81 -9.05 12.33 -15.45
C ASN A 81 -10.26 11.46 -15.86
N LYS A 82 -10.00 10.22 -16.26
CA LYS A 82 -11.00 9.20 -16.61
C LYS A 82 -10.60 7.87 -15.98
N LYS A 83 -10.74 7.78 -14.67
CA LYS A 83 -10.37 6.62 -13.87
C LYS A 83 -11.36 6.37 -12.76
N SER A 84 -11.33 5.16 -12.24
CA SER A 84 -12.01 4.74 -11.02
C SER A 84 -11.00 4.34 -9.97
N THR A 85 -11.43 4.45 -8.73
CA THR A 85 -10.72 3.96 -7.56
C THR A 85 -11.70 3.20 -6.69
N LEU A 86 -11.38 1.96 -6.36
CA LEU A 86 -12.12 1.13 -5.40
C LEU A 86 -11.25 0.97 -4.18
N VAL A 87 -11.79 1.25 -2.99
CA VAL A 87 -11.04 1.24 -1.73
C VAL A 87 -11.76 0.37 -0.72
N GLY A 88 -11.00 -0.44 -0.01
CA GLY A 88 -11.44 -1.14 1.19
C GLY A 88 -10.60 -0.72 2.38
N GLU A 89 -11.24 -0.40 3.50
CA GLU A 89 -10.56 -0.07 4.75
C GLU A 89 -10.76 -1.20 5.76
N VAL A 90 -9.74 -1.45 6.54
CA VAL A 90 -9.80 -2.34 7.69
C VAL A 90 -9.51 -1.57 8.97
N LEU A 91 -10.43 -1.70 9.91
CA LEU A 91 -10.36 -1.13 11.24
C LEU A 91 -10.00 -2.22 12.24
N ILE A 92 -8.91 -2.05 12.96
CA ILE A 92 -8.61 -2.86 14.15
C ILE A 92 -9.22 -2.22 15.41
N SER A 93 -9.21 -2.94 16.54
CA SER A 93 -9.74 -2.40 17.80
C SER A 93 -9.23 -0.99 18.08
N ARG A 94 -10.07 -0.14 18.69
CA ARG A 94 -9.68 1.23 19.07
C ARG A 94 -8.50 1.27 20.05
N ASP A 95 -8.32 0.19 20.82
CA ASP A 95 -7.22 0.04 21.79
C ASP A 95 -5.97 -0.58 21.16
N SER A 96 -5.97 -0.77 19.84
CA SER A 96 -4.86 -1.31 19.07
C SER A 96 -4.48 -0.35 17.93
N ASN A 97 -3.26 -0.49 17.42
CA ASN A 97 -2.80 0.29 16.27
C ASN A 97 -1.78 -0.51 15.44
N PHE A 98 -1.65 -0.15 14.18
CA PHE A 98 -0.71 -0.75 13.23
C PHE A 98 0.76 -0.36 13.48
N GLN A 99 1.01 0.44 14.50
CA GLN A 99 2.31 1.00 14.84
C GLN A 99 2.96 0.31 16.05
N ASP A 100 2.19 -0.42 16.88
CA ASP A 100 2.71 -1.05 18.11
C ASP A 100 3.20 -2.48 17.90
N LYS A 101 2.59 -3.20 16.96
CA LYS A 101 2.94 -4.58 16.66
C LYS A 101 2.89 -4.88 15.16
N PHE A 102 3.51 -5.98 14.78
CA PHE A 102 3.42 -6.47 13.42
C PHE A 102 2.02 -7.00 13.12
N HIS A 103 1.54 -6.66 11.94
CA HIS A 103 0.33 -7.16 11.30
C HIS A 103 0.67 -7.71 9.93
N SER A 104 -0.23 -8.48 9.34
CA SER A 104 -0.07 -8.91 7.96
C SER A 104 -1.29 -8.54 7.11
N ILE A 105 -1.04 -8.16 5.87
CA ILE A 105 -2.08 -8.05 4.84
C ILE A 105 -1.73 -9.02 3.72
N THR A 106 -2.73 -9.82 3.33
CA THR A 106 -2.64 -10.78 2.23
C THR A 106 -3.54 -10.34 1.10
N LEU A 107 -2.98 -10.16 -0.09
CA LEU A 107 -3.71 -10.14 -1.35
C LEU A 107 -3.83 -11.57 -1.88
N LYS A 108 -5.04 -12.11 -1.97
CA LYS A 108 -5.34 -13.27 -2.80
C LYS A 108 -5.73 -12.76 -4.19
N TRP A 109 -4.90 -13.05 -5.15
CA TRP A 109 -5.02 -12.55 -6.52
C TRP A 109 -5.37 -13.67 -7.47
N GLU A 110 -6.63 -13.71 -7.86
CA GLU A 110 -7.19 -14.66 -8.79
C GLU A 110 -7.44 -14.01 -10.16
N LYS A 111 -7.66 -14.79 -11.22
CA LYS A 111 -7.84 -14.27 -12.58
C LYS A 111 -8.93 -13.19 -12.70
N ASN A 112 -10.02 -13.33 -11.95
CA ASN A 112 -11.19 -12.46 -12.04
C ASN A 112 -11.57 -11.82 -10.70
N LYS A 113 -10.73 -11.96 -9.66
CA LYS A 113 -11.07 -11.50 -8.33
C LYS A 113 -9.82 -11.16 -7.54
N LEU A 114 -9.87 -10.06 -6.81
CA LEU A 114 -8.88 -9.68 -5.81
C LEU A 114 -9.57 -9.64 -4.44
N SER A 115 -8.92 -10.23 -3.42
CA SER A 115 -9.44 -10.27 -2.06
C SER A 115 -8.31 -9.95 -1.08
N PHE A 116 -8.59 -9.08 -0.10
CA PHE A 116 -7.60 -8.60 0.86
C PHE A 116 -7.99 -9.02 2.26
N PHE A 117 -7.03 -9.60 2.99
CA PHE A 117 -7.23 -10.18 4.32
C PHE A 117 -6.27 -9.54 5.31
N LEU A 118 -6.75 -9.31 6.53
CA LEU A 118 -5.93 -8.86 7.65
C LEU A 118 -5.57 -10.05 8.54
N ASP A 119 -4.28 -10.19 8.84
CA ASP A 119 -3.74 -11.21 9.74
C ASP A 119 -4.22 -12.63 9.35
N THR A 120 -4.78 -13.37 10.29
CA THR A 120 -5.30 -14.73 10.07
C THR A 120 -6.81 -14.77 9.82
N ASN A 121 -7.43 -13.63 9.50
CA ASN A 121 -8.86 -13.57 9.24
C ASN A 121 -9.23 -14.40 8.00
N LYS A 122 -10.31 -15.18 8.11
CA LYS A 122 -10.79 -16.01 7.01
C LYS A 122 -11.63 -15.24 6.00
N GLU A 123 -12.26 -14.15 6.44
CA GLU A 123 -13.09 -13.31 5.60
C GLU A 123 -12.28 -12.08 5.13
N PRO A 124 -12.34 -11.74 3.84
CA PRO A 124 -11.67 -10.56 3.33
C PRO A 124 -12.37 -9.29 3.83
N TYR A 125 -11.60 -8.29 4.23
CA TYR A 125 -12.15 -6.96 4.52
C TYR A 125 -12.45 -6.16 3.25
N PHE A 126 -11.83 -6.53 2.13
CA PHE A 126 -12.06 -5.93 0.83
C PHE A 126 -11.99 -7.02 -0.24
N SER A 127 -12.96 -7.05 -1.13
CA SER A 127 -12.97 -8.01 -2.25
C SER A 127 -13.68 -7.41 -3.45
N VAL A 128 -13.07 -7.54 -4.62
CA VAL A 128 -13.59 -7.03 -5.88
C VAL A 128 -13.51 -8.11 -6.95
N ASP A 129 -14.64 -8.40 -7.55
CA ASP A 129 -14.77 -9.33 -8.68
C ASP A 129 -14.85 -8.56 -10.00
N LYS A 130 -14.39 -9.18 -11.08
CA LYS A 130 -14.44 -8.62 -12.45
C LYS A 130 -15.83 -8.17 -12.90
N SER A 131 -16.90 -8.71 -12.30
CA SER A 131 -18.29 -8.31 -12.59
C SER A 131 -18.66 -6.96 -11.98
N HIS A 132 -17.81 -6.34 -11.17
CA HIS A 132 -18.07 -5.03 -10.57
C HIS A 132 -18.39 -3.99 -11.66
N PRO A 133 -19.45 -3.15 -11.52
CA PRO A 133 -19.92 -2.24 -12.56
C PRO A 133 -18.86 -1.29 -13.14
N GLU A 134 -17.89 -0.86 -12.34
CA GLU A 134 -16.81 0.01 -12.80
C GLU A 134 -15.93 -0.65 -13.88
N PHE A 135 -15.81 -2.00 -13.91
CA PHE A 135 -15.09 -2.72 -14.97
C PHE A 135 -15.88 -2.87 -16.27
N GLN A 136 -17.16 -2.54 -16.25
CA GLN A 136 -17.93 -2.39 -17.50
C GLN A 136 -17.64 -1.04 -18.17
N LYS A 137 -17.30 -0.05 -17.36
CA LYS A 137 -16.94 1.30 -17.83
C LYS A 137 -15.47 1.38 -18.24
N TYR A 138 -14.61 0.72 -17.47
CA TYR A 138 -13.16 0.65 -17.70
C TYR A 138 -12.74 -0.79 -17.61
N ASP A 139 -12.10 -1.35 -18.61
CA ASP A 139 -11.66 -2.75 -18.63
C ASP A 139 -11.01 -3.21 -17.32
N TYR A 140 -11.13 -4.50 -16.99
CA TYR A 140 -10.45 -5.14 -15.87
C TYR A 140 -8.96 -5.34 -16.18
N PRO A 141 -8.03 -4.60 -15.58
CA PRO A 141 -6.62 -4.63 -15.97
C PRO A 141 -5.77 -5.64 -15.20
N PHE A 142 -6.31 -6.25 -14.12
CA PHE A 142 -5.54 -7.02 -13.14
C PHE A 142 -5.25 -8.47 -13.56
N ASN A 143 -5.14 -8.74 -14.84
CA ASN A 143 -4.82 -10.04 -15.45
C ASN A 143 -3.50 -9.99 -16.24
N ARG A 144 -2.47 -9.37 -15.65
CA ARG A 144 -1.13 -9.20 -16.20
C ARG A 144 -0.07 -9.33 -15.13
N LYS A 145 1.20 -9.23 -15.51
CA LYS A 145 2.31 -9.19 -14.56
C LYS A 145 2.49 -7.81 -13.94
N TYR A 146 2.87 -7.79 -12.69
CA TYR A 146 3.15 -6.58 -11.91
C TYR A 146 4.49 -6.69 -11.20
N TYR A 147 5.11 -5.55 -10.90
CA TYR A 147 6.24 -5.44 -9.99
C TYR A 147 5.82 -4.79 -8.68
N MET A 148 6.53 -5.09 -7.60
CA MET A 148 6.29 -4.55 -6.26
C MET A 148 6.97 -3.23 -6.03
N ILE A 149 6.35 -2.38 -5.25
CA ILE A 149 6.89 -1.11 -4.77
C ILE A 149 6.63 -0.99 -3.26
N LEU A 150 7.65 -0.53 -2.54
CA LEU A 150 7.60 -0.18 -1.13
C LEU A 150 8.09 1.25 -0.97
N ASN A 151 7.35 2.06 -0.23
CA ASN A 151 7.80 3.42 0.10
C ASN A 151 7.17 3.95 1.38
N VAL A 152 7.75 5.02 1.87
CA VAL A 152 7.10 5.94 2.80
C VAL A 152 7.08 7.31 2.14
N ALA A 153 5.89 7.78 1.72
CA ALA A 153 5.74 9.15 1.27
C ALA A 153 5.66 10.09 2.48
N VAL A 154 5.96 11.37 2.27
CA VAL A 154 5.84 12.42 3.29
C VAL A 154 4.79 13.41 2.84
N GLY A 155 3.68 13.49 3.57
CA GLY A 155 2.51 14.27 3.18
C GLY A 155 1.86 13.74 1.91
N GLY A 156 1.16 14.61 1.19
CA GLY A 156 0.53 14.27 -0.07
C GLY A 156 -1.00 14.18 0.03
N LYS A 157 -1.62 13.98 -1.13
CA LYS A 157 -3.08 14.06 -1.29
C LYS A 157 -3.85 13.01 -0.49
N TYR A 158 -3.23 11.84 -0.26
CA TYR A 158 -3.87 10.74 0.46
C TYR A 158 -4.28 11.10 1.89
N ASP A 159 -3.53 11.99 2.54
CA ASP A 159 -3.81 12.47 3.89
C ASP A 159 -3.95 14.01 3.94
N ASP A 160 -4.63 14.61 2.94
CA ASP A 160 -4.95 16.02 2.84
C ASP A 160 -3.74 16.96 3.05
N TYR A 161 -2.55 16.51 2.66
CA TYR A 161 -1.26 17.22 2.79
C TYR A 161 -0.85 17.54 4.24
N TRP A 162 -1.44 16.89 5.23
CA TRP A 162 -1.03 17.03 6.62
C TRP A 162 0.40 16.57 6.82
N VAL A 163 1.22 17.41 7.44
CA VAL A 163 2.60 17.10 7.83
C VAL A 163 2.92 17.85 9.11
N ASP A 164 3.32 17.10 10.13
CA ASP A 164 3.89 17.66 11.35
C ASP A 164 5.43 17.52 11.27
N GLY A 165 6.13 18.67 11.27
CA GLY A 165 7.58 18.67 11.19
C GLY A 165 8.27 17.97 12.35
N ASP A 166 7.65 17.94 13.51
CA ASP A 166 8.19 17.31 14.73
C ASP A 166 8.00 15.79 14.74
N ALA A 167 7.17 15.26 13.82
CA ALA A 167 7.03 13.81 13.63
C ALA A 167 8.25 13.17 12.94
N PHE A 168 9.14 13.97 12.36
CA PHE A 168 10.28 13.47 11.60
C PHE A 168 11.60 13.61 12.37
N CYS A 169 12.53 12.71 12.08
CA CYS A 169 13.87 12.79 12.65
C CYS A 169 14.69 13.88 11.99
N THR A 170 15.44 14.63 12.77
CA THR A 170 16.39 15.65 12.31
C THR A 170 17.73 15.06 11.92
N ASP A 171 18.05 13.87 12.37
CA ASP A 171 19.25 13.10 12.06
C ASP A 171 18.91 11.67 11.60
N ALA A 172 19.89 11.00 10.99
CA ALA A 172 19.72 9.67 10.41
C ALA A 172 19.39 8.58 11.46
N LEU A 173 19.71 8.80 12.71
CA LEU A 173 19.52 7.82 13.78
C LEU A 173 18.31 8.13 14.65
N CYS A 174 17.65 9.26 14.44
CA CYS A 174 16.54 9.72 15.29
C CYS A 174 16.90 9.72 16.79
N SER A 175 18.14 10.11 17.12
CA SER A 175 18.71 10.00 18.47
C SER A 175 17.90 10.75 19.54
N ASN A 176 17.12 11.75 19.13
CA ASN A 176 16.27 12.53 20.02
C ASN A 176 14.87 11.96 20.23
N LYS A 177 14.56 10.80 19.63
CA LYS A 177 13.26 10.15 19.76
C LYS A 177 13.35 8.96 20.73
N PRO A 178 12.30 8.70 21.52
CA PRO A 178 12.28 7.60 22.47
C PRO A 178 12.46 6.22 21.82
N ASP A 179 11.87 6.02 20.65
CA ASP A 179 11.97 4.81 19.84
C ASP A 179 12.21 5.19 18.38
N PRO A 180 13.43 4.94 17.84
CA PRO A 180 13.73 5.23 16.44
C PRO A 180 12.89 4.40 15.46
N ASP A 181 12.36 3.26 15.87
CA ASP A 181 11.50 2.42 15.03
C ASP A 181 10.09 3.00 14.86
N ASP A 182 9.67 3.93 15.72
CA ASP A 182 8.42 4.68 15.52
C ASP A 182 8.38 5.48 14.20
N HIS A 183 9.56 5.80 13.65
CA HIS A 183 9.68 6.59 12.40
C HIS A 183 10.02 5.73 11.17
N ARG A 184 9.96 4.40 11.28
CA ARG A 184 10.30 3.46 10.22
C ARG A 184 9.10 2.64 9.79
N PHE A 185 9.00 2.38 8.51
CA PHE A 185 8.18 1.31 8.00
C PHE A 185 8.98 0.01 8.11
N LEU A 186 8.64 -0.80 9.09
CA LEU A 186 9.32 -2.07 9.36
C LEU A 186 8.61 -3.19 8.61
N ILE A 187 9.39 -4.01 7.92
CA ILE A 187 8.92 -5.17 7.19
C ILE A 187 9.69 -6.37 7.73
N ASP A 188 8.95 -7.32 8.31
CA ASP A 188 9.53 -8.56 8.80
C ASP A 188 9.78 -9.52 7.64
N TRP A 189 8.74 -9.77 6.84
CA TRP A 189 8.84 -10.60 5.64
C TRP A 189 7.78 -10.23 4.60
N ILE A 190 8.04 -10.65 3.36
CA ILE A 190 7.09 -10.66 2.25
C ILE A 190 7.09 -12.07 1.67
N GLU A 191 5.92 -12.66 1.52
CA GLU A 191 5.73 -13.96 0.89
C GLU A 191 4.95 -13.82 -0.42
N TYR A 192 5.43 -14.49 -1.45
CA TYR A 192 4.73 -14.69 -2.71
C TYR A 192 4.53 -16.18 -2.93
N ARG A 193 3.28 -16.62 -3.06
CA ARG A 193 2.92 -18.02 -3.27
C ARG A 193 1.99 -18.16 -4.47
N LYS A 194 2.38 -18.99 -5.44
CA LYS A 194 1.48 -19.42 -6.52
C LYS A 194 0.39 -20.33 -5.98
N LEU A 195 -0.85 -20.17 -6.50
CA LEU A 195 -2.02 -21.00 -6.18
C LEU A 195 -2.23 -22.07 -7.24
#